data_de8b72c5fbfd5e16fc61df73cada3fbb
#
_entry.id   de8b72c5fbfd5e16fc61df73cada3fbb
#
_cell.length_a   1.000
_cell.length_b   1.000
_cell.length_c   1.000
_cell.angle_alpha   90.00
_cell.angle_beta   90.00
_cell.angle_gamma   90.00
#
_symmetry.space_group_name_H-M   'P 1'
#
loop_
_entity.id
_entity.type
_entity.pdbx_description
1 polymer ?
#
loop_
_entity_poly.entity_id
_entity_poly.type
_entity_poly.pdbx_seq_one_letter_code
_entity_poly.pdbx_strand_id
1 'polypeptide(L)'
;MKYPRIGFHQQGVLLLLIALFLLTGSTALFLVVMNSNNVDQARLDRTLDALNEASDALIAYSMMYGDLYGNNGAGPGHLPCPDTDGDELEDTPCGPGAFGRIPREIVLPTADIYAVSDFNSGTDQRIWYALSNNFRADPPAVANPQIPGTLTVDGSGGYAAVLIAPGAVLAGQNRPSNLAADYLEGTNNGGAVFQSVDAGIFNDVVRGITVDELMSPVTARVAEKIGEVLQSFFDRRGNYPRTRLQFENALTGGGGGGGGGGGRGGGRGGGRGGGGGGGGGGGPGLTMPAWFTDNDWLANTVYNRLNTNTATVAFAGCNIVYTLNAGVTSIAKTSSQC
;
A
#
# COMPACT_ATOMS: atom_id res chain seq x y z
N MET A 1 88.64 17.76 -29.71
CA MET A 1 87.46 17.09 -29.05
C MET A 1 86.29 17.14 -30.00
N LYS A 2 85.83 15.95 -30.51
CA LYS A 2 84.66 15.85 -31.39
C LYS A 2 83.47 15.54 -30.54
N TYR A 3 82.50 16.43 -30.47
CA TYR A 3 81.20 16.18 -29.86
C TYR A 3 80.38 15.30 -30.80
N PRO A 4 79.75 14.17 -30.31
CA PRO A 4 78.87 13.40 -31.15
C PRO A 4 77.59 14.21 -31.44
N ARG A 5 77.22 14.38 -32.72
CA ARG A 5 75.93 14.89 -33.14
C ARG A 5 74.88 13.86 -32.76
N ILE A 6 74.08 14.18 -31.76
CA ILE A 6 72.87 13.36 -31.41
C ILE A 6 71.90 13.57 -32.56
N GLY A 7 71.63 12.48 -33.30
CA GLY A 7 70.83 12.54 -34.52
C GLY A 7 69.37 12.88 -34.23
N PHE A 8 68.78 13.70 -35.04
CA PHE A 8 67.37 14.17 -35.00
C PHE A 8 66.32 13.05 -35.03
N HIS A 9 66.70 11.79 -35.30
CA HIS A 9 65.80 10.64 -35.32
C HIS A 9 65.37 10.15 -33.94
N GLN A 10 66.13 10.38 -32.88
CA GLN A 10 65.79 9.97 -31.52
C GLN A 10 64.70 10.84 -30.90
N GLN A 11 64.59 12.10 -31.30
CA GLN A 11 63.55 13.00 -30.78
C GLN A 11 62.14 12.65 -31.31
N GLY A 12 62.02 12.17 -32.55
CA GLY A 12 60.77 11.73 -33.13
C GLY A 12 60.20 10.47 -32.46
N VAL A 13 61.08 9.51 -32.13
CA VAL A 13 60.70 8.29 -31.44
C VAL A 13 60.21 8.57 -30.00
N LEU A 14 60.89 9.47 -29.29
CA LEU A 14 60.51 9.88 -27.95
C LEU A 14 59.10 10.54 -27.92
N LEU A 15 58.85 11.48 -28.86
CA LEU A 15 57.55 12.11 -29.01
C LEU A 15 56.42 11.12 -29.34
N LEU A 16 56.72 10.14 -30.19
CA LEU A 16 55.75 9.09 -30.54
C LEU A 16 55.44 8.18 -29.37
N LEU A 17 56.43 7.82 -28.53
CA LEU A 17 56.22 7.07 -27.30
C LEU A 17 55.43 7.84 -26.27
N ILE A 18 55.68 9.15 -26.09
CA ILE A 18 54.88 10.01 -25.18
C ILE A 18 53.46 10.14 -25.69
N ALA A 19 53.24 10.33 -26.97
CA ALA A 19 51.90 10.40 -27.57
C ALA A 19 51.14 9.07 -27.38
N LEU A 20 51.80 7.93 -27.57
CA LEU A 20 51.23 6.63 -27.37
C LEU A 20 50.85 6.39 -25.88
N PHE A 21 51.71 6.82 -24.95
CA PHE A 21 51.46 6.71 -23.51
C PHE A 21 50.31 7.59 -23.05
N LEU A 22 50.21 8.79 -23.58
CA LEU A 22 49.08 9.69 -23.32
C LEU A 22 47.77 9.16 -23.91
N LEU A 23 47.81 8.58 -25.11
CA LEU A 23 46.62 7.99 -25.74
C LEU A 23 46.11 6.76 -24.98
N THR A 24 47.02 5.85 -24.61
CA THR A 24 46.65 4.64 -23.83
C THR A 24 46.21 5.00 -22.41
N GLY A 25 46.85 5.96 -21.75
CA GLY A 25 46.49 6.46 -20.43
C GLY A 25 45.11 7.11 -20.41
N SER A 26 44.80 7.96 -21.42
CA SER A 26 43.51 8.63 -21.53
C SER A 26 42.36 7.65 -21.83
N THR A 27 42.58 6.63 -22.70
CA THR A 27 41.58 5.60 -22.99
C THR A 27 41.32 4.71 -21.78
N ALA A 28 42.36 4.34 -21.03
CA ALA A 28 42.18 3.55 -19.80
C ALA A 28 41.37 4.33 -18.75
N LEU A 29 41.69 5.60 -18.53
CA LEU A 29 40.94 6.47 -17.60
C LEU A 29 39.47 6.62 -18.02
N PHE A 30 39.22 6.86 -19.32
CA PHE A 30 37.88 6.97 -19.87
C PHE A 30 37.04 5.69 -19.65
N LEU A 31 37.64 4.51 -19.91
CA LEU A 31 36.95 3.25 -19.69
C LEU A 31 36.63 2.99 -18.21
N VAL A 32 37.51 3.37 -17.29
CA VAL A 32 37.27 3.25 -15.83
C VAL A 32 36.10 4.14 -15.42
N VAL A 33 36.06 5.41 -15.86
CA VAL A 33 34.98 6.35 -15.55
C VAL A 33 33.65 5.89 -16.13
N MET A 34 33.62 5.44 -17.38
CA MET A 34 32.40 4.90 -17.99
C MET A 34 31.90 3.64 -17.29
N ASN A 35 32.79 2.75 -16.86
CA ASN A 35 32.38 1.54 -16.18
C ASN A 35 31.83 1.82 -14.78
N SER A 36 32.40 2.77 -14.03
CA SER A 36 31.87 3.16 -12.71
C SER A 36 30.45 3.77 -12.82
N ASN A 37 30.23 4.66 -13.78
CA ASN A 37 28.91 5.27 -14.00
C ASN A 37 27.85 4.21 -14.35
N ASN A 38 28.18 3.21 -15.16
CA ASN A 38 27.25 2.13 -15.51
C ASN A 38 26.89 1.25 -14.29
N VAL A 39 27.85 1.00 -13.39
CA VAL A 39 27.61 0.22 -12.17
C VAL A 39 26.71 1.01 -11.20
N ASP A 40 26.93 2.30 -11.04
CA ASP A 40 26.13 3.13 -10.14
C ASP A 40 24.70 3.29 -10.67
N GLN A 41 24.52 3.46 -11.98
CA GLN A 41 23.19 3.47 -12.59
C GLN A 41 22.48 2.13 -12.41
N ALA A 42 23.15 1.01 -12.66
CA ALA A 42 22.55 -0.31 -12.48
C ALA A 42 22.17 -0.60 -11.02
N ARG A 43 22.89 -0.03 -10.06
CA ARG A 43 22.51 -0.10 -8.63
C ARG A 43 21.29 0.75 -8.33
N LEU A 44 21.24 1.97 -8.86
CA LEU A 44 20.09 2.86 -8.68
C LEU A 44 18.83 2.25 -9.29
N ASP A 45 18.90 1.71 -10.51
CA ASP A 45 17.77 1.05 -11.17
C ASP A 45 17.24 -0.11 -10.32
N ARG A 46 18.11 -0.99 -9.80
CA ARG A 46 17.69 -2.07 -8.90
C ARG A 46 17.07 -1.56 -7.61
N THR A 47 17.57 -0.45 -7.07
CA THR A 47 17.01 0.17 -5.87
C THR A 47 15.60 0.70 -6.12
N LEU A 48 15.39 1.38 -7.24
CA LEU A 48 14.08 1.89 -7.64
C LEU A 48 13.09 0.75 -7.90
N ASP A 49 13.52 -0.31 -8.57
CA ASP A 49 12.70 -1.49 -8.79
C ASP A 49 12.28 -2.13 -7.46
N ALA A 50 13.22 -2.34 -6.54
CA ALA A 50 12.94 -2.90 -5.22
C ALA A 50 11.99 -2.02 -4.39
N LEU A 51 12.14 -0.69 -4.43
CA LEU A 51 11.22 0.24 -3.75
C LEU A 51 9.81 0.21 -4.35
N ASN A 52 9.69 0.10 -5.68
CA ASN A 52 8.39 -0.01 -6.34
C ASN A 52 7.71 -1.36 -6.02
N GLU A 53 8.44 -2.46 -6.10
CA GLU A 53 7.93 -3.79 -5.72
C GLU A 53 7.49 -3.83 -4.25
N ALA A 54 8.27 -3.23 -3.34
CA ALA A 54 7.91 -3.11 -1.93
C ALA A 54 6.64 -2.27 -1.73
N SER A 55 6.52 -1.15 -2.46
CA SER A 55 5.31 -0.33 -2.46
C SER A 55 4.09 -1.12 -2.92
N ASP A 56 4.20 -1.84 -4.04
CA ASP A 56 3.12 -2.64 -4.59
C ASP A 56 2.71 -3.78 -3.64
N ALA A 57 3.67 -4.41 -2.97
CA ALA A 57 3.41 -5.46 -1.98
C ALA A 57 2.66 -4.93 -0.75
N LEU A 58 3.04 -3.75 -0.23
CA LEU A 58 2.34 -3.10 0.87
C LEU A 58 0.91 -2.70 0.49
N ILE A 59 0.71 -2.17 -0.72
CA ILE A 59 -0.60 -1.82 -1.24
C ILE A 59 -1.47 -3.08 -1.41
N ALA A 60 -0.92 -4.16 -1.98
CA ALA A 60 -1.62 -5.42 -2.13
C ALA A 60 -2.02 -6.02 -0.76
N TYR A 61 -1.11 -5.98 0.21
CA TYR A 61 -1.40 -6.39 1.59
C TYR A 61 -2.55 -5.58 2.19
N SER A 62 -2.52 -4.25 2.04
CA SER A 62 -3.55 -3.38 2.57
C SER A 62 -4.93 -3.61 1.98
N MET A 63 -5.01 -3.98 0.70
CA MET A 63 -6.27 -4.38 0.04
C MET A 63 -6.87 -5.65 0.64
N MET A 64 -6.02 -6.60 1.04
CA MET A 64 -6.43 -7.91 1.54
C MET A 64 -6.59 -7.94 3.06
N TYR A 65 -6.17 -6.90 3.77
CA TYR A 65 -6.08 -6.91 5.23
C TYR A 65 -7.39 -7.33 5.91
N GLY A 66 -8.51 -6.78 5.48
CA GLY A 66 -9.83 -7.12 6.04
C GLY A 66 -10.27 -8.58 5.81
N ASP A 67 -9.78 -9.21 4.75
CA ASP A 67 -10.05 -10.63 4.46
C ASP A 67 -9.09 -11.55 5.26
N LEU A 68 -7.87 -11.11 5.54
CA LEU A 68 -6.86 -11.88 6.27
C LEU A 68 -7.10 -11.88 7.79
N TYR A 69 -7.46 -10.72 8.36
CA TYR A 69 -7.55 -10.54 9.82
C TYR A 69 -8.98 -10.52 10.40
N GLY A 70 -9.99 -10.51 9.58
CA GLY A 70 -11.39 -10.78 9.84
C GLY A 70 -12.13 -9.96 10.91
N ASN A 71 -11.66 -9.82 12.15
CA ASN A 71 -12.47 -9.33 13.27
C ASN A 71 -11.75 -8.44 14.29
N ASN A 72 -10.57 -7.93 14.02
CA ASN A 72 -9.84 -7.09 14.99
C ASN A 72 -10.14 -5.56 14.87
N GLY A 73 -11.15 -5.19 14.07
CA GLY A 73 -11.51 -3.79 13.81
C GLY A 73 -10.70 -3.13 12.69
N ALA A 74 -9.56 -3.71 12.30
CA ALA A 74 -8.83 -3.26 11.13
C ALA A 74 -9.46 -3.82 9.84
N GLY A 75 -9.32 -3.08 8.74
CA GLY A 75 -9.90 -3.43 7.44
C GLY A 75 -8.98 -3.05 6.29
N PRO A 76 -9.47 -3.10 5.06
CA PRO A 76 -8.70 -2.63 3.91
C PRO A 76 -8.21 -1.18 4.11
N GLY A 77 -6.98 -0.93 3.72
CA GLY A 77 -6.29 0.36 3.92
C GLY A 77 -5.26 0.35 5.03
N HIS A 78 -5.24 -0.67 5.89
CA HIS A 78 -4.22 -0.79 6.94
C HIS A 78 -2.93 -1.40 6.39
N LEU A 79 -1.82 -0.94 6.94
CA LEU A 79 -0.47 -1.35 6.61
C LEU A 79 0.20 -2.04 7.81
N PRO A 80 1.15 -2.97 7.58
CA PRO A 80 1.82 -3.71 8.66
C PRO A 80 2.67 -2.78 9.51
N CYS A 81 2.93 -3.18 10.75
CA CYS A 81 3.91 -2.51 11.60
C CYS A 81 5.34 -2.75 11.07
N PRO A 82 6.26 -1.78 11.22
CA PRO A 82 7.67 -2.00 10.89
C PRO A 82 8.33 -3.05 11.78
N ASP A 83 9.33 -3.74 11.23
CA ASP A 83 10.30 -4.53 11.97
C ASP A 83 11.33 -3.59 12.60
N THR A 84 11.31 -3.43 13.92
CA THR A 84 12.16 -2.49 14.67
C THR A 84 13.36 -3.16 15.30
N ASP A 85 13.32 -4.48 15.55
CA ASP A 85 14.40 -5.23 16.20
C ASP A 85 15.27 -6.04 15.23
N GLY A 86 14.81 -6.19 13.98
CA GLY A 86 15.57 -6.79 12.88
C GLY A 86 15.39 -8.29 12.74
N ASP A 87 14.37 -8.89 13.36
CA ASP A 87 14.06 -10.30 13.30
C ASP A 87 13.26 -10.72 12.06
N GLU A 88 12.95 -9.74 11.18
CA GLU A 88 12.23 -9.90 9.90
C GLU A 88 10.70 -9.97 10.04
N LEU A 89 10.18 -10.02 11.25
CA LEU A 89 8.74 -10.01 11.53
C LEU A 89 8.23 -8.59 11.78
N GLU A 90 6.91 -8.41 11.69
CA GLU A 90 6.29 -7.16 12.12
C GLU A 90 6.25 -7.07 13.65
N ASP A 91 6.59 -5.89 14.18
CA ASP A 91 6.54 -5.62 15.63
C ASP A 91 5.20 -5.04 16.04
N THR A 92 4.30 -5.91 16.50
CA THR A 92 2.98 -5.49 16.99
C THR A 92 2.89 -5.54 18.53
N PRO A 93 2.21 -4.56 19.17
CA PRO A 93 1.58 -3.37 18.59
C PRO A 93 2.60 -2.26 18.25
N CYS A 94 2.41 -1.57 17.13
CA CYS A 94 3.26 -0.44 16.81
C CYS A 94 2.72 0.90 17.34
N GLY A 95 3.64 1.68 17.92
CA GLY A 95 3.35 3.01 18.44
C GLY A 95 3.20 4.08 17.36
N PRO A 96 2.82 5.32 17.78
CA PRO A 96 2.86 6.48 16.90
C PRO A 96 4.27 6.74 16.37
N GLY A 97 4.38 7.04 15.06
CA GLY A 97 5.67 7.29 14.42
C GLY A 97 6.50 6.02 14.24
N ALA A 98 5.83 4.87 14.09
CA ALA A 98 6.50 3.59 13.89
C ALA A 98 7.46 3.66 12.71
N PHE A 99 8.71 3.30 12.95
CA PHE A 99 9.81 3.35 12.02
C PHE A 99 10.77 2.18 12.27
N GLY A 100 11.10 1.45 11.23
CA GLY A 100 11.97 0.27 11.28
C GLY A 100 12.27 -0.20 9.88
N ARG A 101 12.55 -1.48 9.71
CA ARG A 101 12.70 -2.10 8.39
C ARG A 101 11.34 -2.58 7.89
N ILE A 102 11.20 -2.73 6.58
CA ILE A 102 10.01 -3.42 6.05
C ILE A 102 10.02 -4.86 6.56
N PRO A 103 8.91 -5.36 7.16
CA PRO A 103 8.84 -6.76 7.57
C PRO A 103 8.85 -7.66 6.34
N ARG A 104 9.54 -8.78 6.42
CA ARG A 104 9.52 -9.82 5.38
C ARG A 104 8.35 -10.75 5.54
N GLU A 105 7.96 -10.99 6.76
CA GLU A 105 6.91 -11.91 7.13
C GLU A 105 5.95 -11.27 8.13
N ILE A 106 4.68 -11.59 7.98
CA ILE A 106 3.60 -11.18 8.87
C ILE A 106 2.88 -12.44 9.32
N VAL A 107 2.81 -12.64 10.65
CA VAL A 107 2.12 -13.77 11.24
C VAL A 107 0.63 -13.45 11.31
N LEU A 108 -0.18 -14.18 10.52
CA LEU A 108 -1.63 -14.03 10.51
C LEU A 108 -2.26 -14.65 11.79
N PRO A 109 -3.48 -14.22 12.17
CA PRO A 109 -4.20 -14.82 13.31
C PRO A 109 -4.46 -16.33 13.18
N THR A 110 -4.42 -16.86 11.96
CA THR A 110 -4.50 -18.31 11.66
C THR A 110 -3.18 -19.05 11.88
N ALA A 111 -2.12 -18.35 12.32
CA ALA A 111 -0.74 -18.82 12.38
C ALA A 111 -0.11 -19.15 11.01
N ASP A 112 -0.76 -18.76 9.93
CA ASP A 112 -0.14 -18.76 8.60
C ASP A 112 0.80 -17.56 8.46
N ILE A 113 1.81 -17.68 7.60
CA ILE A 113 2.76 -16.62 7.33
C ILE A 113 2.41 -15.95 5.98
N TYR A 114 2.23 -14.65 6.00
CA TYR A 114 2.13 -13.84 4.79
C TYR A 114 3.51 -13.23 4.50
N ALA A 115 4.17 -13.70 3.45
CA ALA A 115 5.43 -13.12 2.99
C ALA A 115 5.13 -11.79 2.30
N VAL A 116 5.62 -10.68 2.89
CA VAL A 116 5.51 -9.36 2.27
C VAL A 116 6.53 -9.25 1.17
N SER A 117 7.80 -9.47 1.47
CA SER A 117 8.86 -9.59 0.49
C SER A 117 10.28 -9.64 1.10
N ASP A 118 11.22 -10.05 0.24
CA ASP A 118 12.66 -10.03 0.51
C ASP A 118 13.34 -8.91 -0.29
N PHE A 119 12.85 -7.66 -0.17
CA PHE A 119 13.35 -6.54 -0.95
C PHE A 119 14.64 -5.97 -0.35
N ASN A 120 15.70 -6.04 -1.12
CA ASN A 120 16.96 -5.39 -0.81
C ASN A 120 17.25 -4.29 -1.85
N SER A 121 17.86 -3.20 -1.38
CA SER A 121 18.36 -2.13 -2.25
C SER A 121 19.44 -2.64 -3.20
N GLY A 122 19.78 -1.88 -4.22
CA GLY A 122 20.90 -2.18 -5.13
C GLY A 122 22.27 -2.25 -4.43
N THR A 123 22.35 -1.88 -3.15
CA THR A 123 23.49 -2.05 -2.24
C THR A 123 23.35 -3.28 -1.34
N ASP A 124 22.37 -4.14 -1.60
CA ASP A 124 22.06 -5.35 -0.82
C ASP A 124 21.72 -5.06 0.65
N GLN A 125 21.08 -3.93 0.90
CA GLN A 125 20.60 -3.52 2.22
C GLN A 125 19.08 -3.58 2.28
N ARG A 126 18.52 -4.02 3.43
CA ARG A 126 17.07 -4.02 3.67
C ARG A 126 16.50 -2.61 3.60
N ILE A 127 15.31 -2.50 3.02
CA ILE A 127 14.55 -1.24 2.93
C ILE A 127 14.02 -0.86 4.31
N TRP A 128 14.19 0.41 4.67
CA TRP A 128 13.59 1.03 5.84
C TRP A 128 12.18 1.51 5.52
N TYR A 129 11.34 1.55 6.55
CA TYR A 129 9.92 1.77 6.41
C TYR A 129 9.40 2.65 7.54
N ALA A 130 8.76 3.76 7.15
CA ALA A 130 8.04 4.65 8.05
C ALA A 130 6.54 4.49 7.81
N LEU A 131 5.77 4.36 8.88
CA LEU A 131 4.32 4.18 8.83
C LEU A 131 3.60 5.39 9.39
N SER A 132 2.66 5.94 8.61
CA SER A 132 1.74 6.97 9.10
C SER A 132 0.81 6.41 10.17
N ASN A 133 0.66 7.12 11.29
CA ASN A 133 -0.16 6.70 12.43
C ASN A 133 -1.59 6.32 12.06
N ASN A 134 -2.13 6.94 11.02
CA ASN A 134 -3.51 6.77 10.60
C ASN A 134 -3.75 5.49 9.78
N PHE A 135 -2.69 4.78 9.39
CA PHE A 135 -2.78 3.58 8.56
C PHE A 135 -2.20 2.34 9.22
N ARG A 136 -1.89 2.40 10.51
CA ARG A 136 -1.38 1.24 11.25
C ARG A 136 -2.47 0.21 11.50
N ALA A 137 -2.07 -1.06 11.42
CA ALA A 137 -2.96 -2.19 11.62
C ALA A 137 -3.16 -2.56 13.10
N ASP A 138 -2.14 -2.35 13.96
CA ASP A 138 -2.19 -2.74 15.37
C ASP A 138 -1.51 -1.67 16.28
N PRO A 139 -2.23 -1.04 17.24
CA PRO A 139 -3.68 -1.07 17.32
C PRO A 139 -4.32 -0.39 16.10
N PRO A 140 -5.46 -0.89 15.62
CA PRO A 140 -6.03 -0.40 14.38
C PRO A 140 -6.43 1.08 14.51
N ALA A 141 -6.03 1.86 13.52
CA ALA A 141 -6.49 3.22 13.31
C ALA A 141 -7.73 3.22 12.40
N VAL A 142 -8.44 4.33 12.28
CA VAL A 142 -9.50 4.46 11.27
C VAL A 142 -8.86 4.70 9.92
N ALA A 143 -9.01 3.78 8.97
CA ALA A 143 -8.45 3.87 7.63
C ALA A 143 -9.56 3.97 6.56
N ASN A 144 -9.65 5.10 5.89
CA ASN A 144 -10.54 5.36 4.76
C ASN A 144 -9.99 6.52 3.92
N PRO A 145 -10.55 6.81 2.72
CA PRO A 145 -10.00 7.82 1.82
C PRO A 145 -10.00 9.26 2.32
N GLN A 146 -10.74 9.59 3.39
CA GLN A 146 -10.76 10.94 3.98
C GLN A 146 -9.66 11.14 5.02
N ILE A 147 -8.99 10.08 5.44
CA ILE A 147 -7.97 10.15 6.47
C ILE A 147 -6.63 10.57 5.84
N PRO A 148 -6.03 11.68 6.28
CA PRO A 148 -4.76 12.13 5.71
C PRO A 148 -3.58 11.28 6.19
N GLY A 149 -2.57 11.15 5.34
CA GLY A 149 -1.25 10.67 5.75
C GLY A 149 -0.54 11.71 6.63
N THR A 150 0.25 11.24 7.59
CA THR A 150 0.97 12.11 8.55
C THR A 150 2.44 12.30 8.20
N LEU A 151 2.93 11.60 7.18
CA LEU A 151 4.31 11.69 6.74
C LEU A 151 4.49 12.73 5.63
N THR A 152 5.69 13.28 5.55
CA THR A 152 6.08 14.26 4.52
C THR A 152 7.36 13.83 3.82
N VAL A 153 7.43 14.04 2.50
CA VAL A 153 8.62 13.84 1.68
C VAL A 153 8.89 15.12 0.91
N ASP A 154 10.09 15.66 1.00
CA ASP A 154 10.52 16.91 0.34
C ASP A 154 9.56 18.09 0.58
N GLY A 155 9.04 18.19 1.80
CA GLY A 155 8.08 19.22 2.20
C GLY A 155 6.65 19.01 1.72
N SER A 156 6.36 17.97 0.93
CA SER A 156 5.01 17.57 0.54
C SER A 156 4.46 16.58 1.56
N GLY A 157 3.24 16.80 2.06
CA GLY A 157 2.56 15.94 3.02
C GLY A 157 1.61 14.95 2.38
N GLY A 158 0.93 14.15 3.22
CA GLY A 158 -0.14 13.24 2.77
C GLY A 158 0.34 11.83 2.44
N TYR A 159 1.50 11.41 2.93
CA TYR A 159 1.98 10.05 2.71
C TYR A 159 1.48 9.10 3.79
N ALA A 160 0.95 7.95 3.35
CA ALA A 160 0.53 6.85 4.22
C ALA A 160 1.73 6.03 4.70
N ALA A 161 2.75 5.91 3.87
CA ALA A 161 4.01 5.25 4.18
C ALA A 161 5.17 5.87 3.42
N VAL A 162 6.40 5.68 3.92
CA VAL A 162 7.64 6.05 3.24
C VAL A 162 8.61 4.89 3.31
N LEU A 163 9.13 4.50 2.14
CA LEU A 163 10.16 3.49 1.97
C LEU A 163 11.49 4.17 1.70
N ILE A 164 12.55 3.69 2.33
CA ILE A 164 13.88 4.28 2.23
C ILE A 164 14.90 3.19 1.99
N ALA A 165 15.56 3.23 0.87
CA ALA A 165 16.65 2.33 0.53
C ALA A 165 17.99 3.00 0.88
N PRO A 166 18.76 2.42 1.79
CA PRO A 166 20.10 2.93 2.12
C PRO A 166 21.02 2.85 0.92
N GLY A 167 21.80 3.90 0.74
CA GLY A 167 22.89 3.91 -0.23
C GLY A 167 24.14 3.16 0.25
N ALA A 168 25.28 3.41 -0.41
CA ALA A 168 26.57 2.90 0.02
C ALA A 168 26.95 3.43 1.43
N VAL A 169 27.74 2.65 2.15
CA VAL A 169 28.21 3.03 3.50
C VAL A 169 28.99 4.35 3.45
N LEU A 170 28.55 5.34 4.22
CA LEU A 170 29.24 6.61 4.36
C LEU A 170 30.18 6.61 5.58
N ALA A 171 31.12 7.57 5.59
CA ALA A 171 32.03 7.75 6.71
C ALA A 171 31.28 8.02 8.02
N GLY A 172 31.52 7.21 9.04
CA GLY A 172 30.86 7.29 10.35
C GLY A 172 29.68 6.34 10.54
N GLN A 173 29.20 5.68 9.48
CA GLN A 173 28.23 4.60 9.56
C GLN A 173 28.91 3.28 9.94
N ASN A 174 28.29 2.50 10.80
CA ASN A 174 28.84 1.25 11.31
C ASN A 174 27.87 0.08 11.01
N ARG A 175 27.96 -0.49 9.83
CA ARG A 175 27.13 -1.62 9.36
C ARG A 175 27.86 -2.96 9.48
N PRO A 176 27.21 -4.08 9.88
CA PRO A 176 25.77 -4.21 10.18
C PRO A 176 25.39 -3.72 11.57
N SER A 177 24.17 -3.16 11.70
CA SER A 177 23.60 -2.66 12.93
C SER A 177 22.07 -2.66 12.86
N ASN A 178 21.38 -2.47 13.99
CA ASN A 178 19.93 -2.26 14.03
C ASN A 178 19.57 -0.77 14.17
N LEU A 179 20.55 0.13 14.15
CA LEU A 179 20.32 1.56 14.28
C LEU A 179 20.13 2.21 12.89
N ALA A 180 19.03 2.92 12.70
CA ALA A 180 18.76 3.62 11.45
C ALA A 180 19.87 4.62 11.07
N ALA A 181 20.45 5.31 12.06
CA ALA A 181 21.53 6.27 11.84
C ALA A 181 22.82 5.68 11.26
N ASP A 182 22.99 4.34 11.33
CA ASP A 182 24.11 3.64 10.67
C ASP A 182 23.84 3.36 9.18
N TYR A 183 22.60 3.64 8.72
CA TYR A 183 22.16 3.37 7.35
C TYR A 183 21.65 4.61 6.63
N LEU A 184 20.98 5.51 7.34
CA LEU A 184 20.21 6.61 6.76
C LEU A 184 20.75 7.95 7.24
N GLU A 185 20.68 8.95 6.38
CA GLU A 185 21.21 10.26 6.64
C GLU A 185 20.13 11.26 7.09
N GLY A 186 20.54 12.23 7.89
CA GLY A 186 19.76 13.41 8.25
C GLY A 186 18.39 13.08 8.82
N THR A 187 17.34 13.60 8.22
CA THR A 187 15.95 13.37 8.63
C THR A 187 15.41 11.99 8.25
N ASN A 188 16.12 11.25 7.39
CA ASN A 188 15.68 9.93 6.93
C ASN A 188 15.85 8.83 8.00
N ASN A 189 16.61 9.09 9.06
CA ASN A 189 16.87 8.11 10.12
C ASN A 189 15.77 7.99 11.18
N GLY A 190 14.56 8.52 10.90
CA GLY A 190 13.37 8.42 11.75
C GLY A 190 12.54 9.69 11.78
N GLY A 191 11.35 9.59 12.36
CA GLY A 191 10.41 10.70 12.47
C GLY A 191 9.33 10.70 11.38
N ALA A 192 8.83 11.88 11.01
CA ALA A 192 7.72 12.04 10.07
C ALA A 192 8.10 12.86 8.81
N VAL A 193 9.34 13.30 8.71
CA VAL A 193 9.84 14.17 7.63
C VAL A 193 11.02 13.50 6.95
N PHE A 194 10.90 13.28 5.65
CA PHE A 194 11.89 12.59 4.83
C PHE A 194 12.33 13.45 3.65
N GLN A 195 13.52 13.18 3.14
CA GLN A 195 14.11 13.90 2.01
C GLN A 195 14.62 12.90 0.97
N SER A 196 14.24 13.10 -0.29
CA SER A 196 14.69 12.27 -1.41
C SER A 196 15.96 12.80 -2.07
N VAL A 197 16.26 14.08 -1.86
CA VAL A 197 17.41 14.76 -2.48
C VAL A 197 18.06 15.69 -1.48
N ASP A 198 19.34 15.48 -1.22
CA ASP A 198 20.20 16.55 -0.69
C ASP A 198 21.48 16.64 -1.51
N ALA A 199 21.89 17.88 -1.77
CA ALA A 199 23.02 18.22 -2.62
C ALA A 199 24.37 17.73 -2.03
N GLY A 200 24.60 16.40 -2.13
CA GLY A 200 25.91 15.80 -1.94
C GLY A 200 26.21 15.19 -0.56
N ILE A 201 25.24 15.12 0.34
CA ILE A 201 25.41 14.51 1.67
C ILE A 201 24.60 13.22 1.84
N PHE A 202 23.46 13.09 1.15
CA PHE A 202 22.60 11.91 1.18
C PHE A 202 22.87 10.99 -0.01
N ASN A 203 22.83 9.69 0.26
CA ASN A 203 22.79 8.68 -0.79
C ASN A 203 21.61 7.73 -0.66
N ASP A 204 20.68 8.03 0.25
CA ASP A 204 19.42 7.32 0.40
C ASP A 204 18.48 7.57 -0.78
N VAL A 205 17.73 6.53 -1.17
CA VAL A 205 16.65 6.66 -2.15
C VAL A 205 15.31 6.52 -1.43
N VAL A 206 14.43 7.52 -1.59
CA VAL A 206 13.15 7.59 -0.88
C VAL A 206 11.98 7.41 -1.84
N ARG A 207 11.02 6.59 -1.46
CA ARG A 207 9.73 6.34 -2.15
C ARG A 207 8.59 6.53 -1.18
N GLY A 208 7.80 7.60 -1.35
CA GLY A 208 6.57 7.79 -0.58
C GLY A 208 5.39 7.06 -1.23
N ILE A 209 4.51 6.48 -0.42
CA ILE A 209 3.20 5.96 -0.81
C ILE A 209 2.17 7.00 -0.37
N THR A 210 1.56 7.70 -1.33
CA THR A 210 0.52 8.68 -1.02
C THR A 210 -0.77 7.99 -0.58
N VAL A 211 -1.64 8.73 0.12
CA VAL A 211 -2.97 8.21 0.48
C VAL A 211 -3.78 7.87 -0.77
N ASP A 212 -3.71 8.68 -1.81
CA ASP A 212 -4.41 8.42 -3.07
C ASP A 212 -3.94 7.13 -3.75
N GLU A 213 -2.62 6.91 -3.77
CA GLU A 213 -2.02 5.69 -4.32
C GLU A 213 -2.44 4.45 -3.55
N LEU A 214 -2.46 4.52 -2.21
CA LEU A 214 -2.92 3.43 -1.34
C LEU A 214 -4.43 3.19 -1.50
N MET A 215 -5.24 4.25 -1.45
CA MET A 215 -6.69 4.13 -1.37
C MET A 215 -7.37 3.84 -2.71
N SER A 216 -6.75 4.15 -3.84
CA SER A 216 -7.33 3.87 -5.15
C SER A 216 -7.65 2.37 -5.36
N PRO A 217 -6.73 1.42 -5.15
CA PRO A 217 -7.05 -0.01 -5.23
C PRO A 217 -7.88 -0.50 -4.04
N VAL A 218 -7.68 0.07 -2.84
CA VAL A 218 -8.46 -0.29 -1.64
C VAL A 218 -9.95 0.01 -1.84
N THR A 219 -10.30 1.19 -2.37
CA THR A 219 -11.71 1.53 -2.65
C THR A 219 -12.33 0.61 -3.69
N ALA A 220 -11.57 0.15 -4.68
CA ALA A 220 -12.03 -0.85 -5.64
C ALA A 220 -12.41 -2.16 -4.94
N ARG A 221 -11.56 -2.65 -4.03
CA ARG A 221 -11.82 -3.87 -3.25
C ARG A 221 -13.04 -3.71 -2.35
N VAL A 222 -13.20 -2.57 -1.66
CA VAL A 222 -14.37 -2.28 -0.83
C VAL A 222 -15.64 -2.21 -1.68
N ALA A 223 -15.58 -1.59 -2.87
CA ALA A 223 -16.71 -1.53 -3.79
C ALA A 223 -17.12 -2.91 -4.32
N GLU A 224 -16.16 -3.79 -4.62
CA GLU A 224 -16.42 -5.19 -4.97
C GLU A 224 -17.18 -5.91 -3.85
N LYS A 225 -16.73 -5.77 -2.61
CA LYS A 225 -17.38 -6.38 -1.45
C LYS A 225 -18.80 -5.84 -1.24
N ILE A 226 -19.03 -4.54 -1.40
CA ILE A 226 -20.38 -3.95 -1.42
C ILE A 226 -21.20 -4.55 -2.55
N GLY A 227 -20.62 -4.73 -3.74
CA GLY A 227 -21.27 -5.34 -4.90
C GLY A 227 -21.76 -6.76 -4.61
N GLU A 228 -20.94 -7.59 -3.97
CA GLU A 228 -21.31 -8.97 -3.56
C GLU A 228 -22.54 -8.97 -2.62
N VAL A 229 -22.51 -8.09 -1.60
CA VAL A 229 -23.63 -7.98 -0.64
C VAL A 229 -24.90 -7.46 -1.32
N LEU A 230 -24.77 -6.45 -2.18
CA LEU A 230 -25.91 -5.91 -2.92
C LEU A 230 -26.45 -6.88 -3.97
N GLN A 231 -25.62 -7.70 -4.59
CA GLN A 231 -26.08 -8.77 -5.46
C GLN A 231 -26.90 -9.80 -4.68
N SER A 232 -26.44 -10.21 -3.50
CA SER A 232 -27.20 -11.09 -2.60
C SER A 232 -28.55 -10.47 -2.17
N PHE A 233 -28.59 -9.15 -1.97
CA PHE A 233 -29.86 -8.45 -1.72
C PHE A 233 -30.77 -8.46 -2.97
N PHE A 234 -30.19 -8.22 -4.15
CA PHE A 234 -30.91 -8.24 -5.43
C PHE A 234 -31.56 -9.60 -5.71
N ASP A 235 -30.80 -10.68 -5.50
CA ASP A 235 -31.27 -12.07 -5.73
C ASP A 235 -32.52 -12.40 -4.89
N ARG A 236 -32.61 -11.82 -3.68
CA ARG A 236 -33.75 -12.02 -2.78
C ARG A 236 -34.92 -11.07 -3.07
N ARG A 237 -34.70 -9.87 -3.62
CA ARG A 237 -35.70 -8.81 -3.73
C ARG A 237 -36.06 -8.44 -5.17
N GLY A 238 -35.29 -8.89 -6.16
CA GLY A 238 -35.45 -8.56 -7.58
C GLY A 238 -35.13 -7.10 -7.95
N ASN A 239 -34.55 -6.36 -7.01
CA ASN A 239 -34.11 -4.97 -7.24
C ASN A 239 -33.08 -4.54 -6.21
N TYR A 240 -32.25 -3.55 -6.57
CA TYR A 240 -31.34 -2.88 -5.64
C TYR A 240 -32.09 -2.01 -4.61
N PRO A 241 -31.48 -1.71 -3.44
CA PRO A 241 -32.05 -0.85 -2.40
C PRO A 241 -32.57 0.46 -2.98
N ARG A 242 -33.75 0.91 -2.57
CA ARG A 242 -34.38 2.13 -3.09
C ARG A 242 -34.04 3.37 -2.28
N THR A 243 -33.70 3.18 -1.00
CA THR A 243 -33.42 4.28 -0.06
C THR A 243 -32.07 4.03 0.61
N ARG A 244 -31.47 5.08 1.14
CA ARG A 244 -30.25 5.01 1.95
C ARG A 244 -30.39 4.01 3.10
N LEU A 245 -31.49 4.07 3.84
CA LEU A 245 -31.75 3.14 4.94
C LEU A 245 -31.81 1.67 4.49
N GLN A 246 -32.42 1.39 3.33
CA GLN A 246 -32.44 0.02 2.79
C GLN A 246 -31.04 -0.44 2.39
N PHE A 247 -30.21 0.46 1.86
CA PHE A 247 -28.82 0.20 1.53
C PHE A 247 -28.02 -0.12 2.80
N GLU A 248 -28.09 0.71 3.83
CA GLU A 248 -27.42 0.48 5.11
C GLU A 248 -27.84 -0.84 5.75
N ASN A 249 -29.16 -1.09 5.79
CA ASN A 249 -29.69 -2.37 6.31
C ASN A 249 -29.23 -3.58 5.49
N ALA A 250 -29.09 -3.43 4.18
CA ALA A 250 -28.57 -4.51 3.32
C ALA A 250 -27.13 -4.85 3.66
N LEU A 251 -26.31 -3.84 3.94
CA LEU A 251 -24.88 -4.01 4.25
C LEU A 251 -24.64 -4.51 5.67
N THR A 252 -25.45 -4.06 6.66
CA THR A 252 -25.25 -4.36 8.08
C THR A 252 -26.10 -5.49 8.63
N GLY A 253 -27.01 -6.07 7.82
CA GLY A 253 -27.93 -7.11 8.28
C GLY A 253 -29.12 -6.61 9.08
N GLY A 254 -29.33 -5.29 9.19
CA GLY A 254 -30.35 -4.62 10.01
C GLY A 254 -31.79 -4.66 9.46
N GLY A 255 -32.18 -5.65 8.68
CA GLY A 255 -33.44 -5.67 7.93
C GLY A 255 -34.48 -6.73 8.31
N GLY A 256 -34.51 -7.21 9.53
CA GLY A 256 -35.45 -8.25 9.99
C GLY A 256 -36.58 -7.81 10.92
N GLY A 257 -36.87 -6.51 11.05
CA GLY A 257 -37.84 -6.04 12.03
C GLY A 257 -38.61 -4.80 11.62
N GLY A 258 -39.61 -4.91 10.77
CA GLY A 258 -40.42 -3.76 10.43
C GLY A 258 -41.76 -4.11 9.82
N GLY A 259 -42.74 -4.55 10.59
CA GLY A 259 -44.09 -4.79 10.11
C GLY A 259 -45.01 -5.38 11.16
N GLY A 260 -44.92 -4.92 12.40
CA GLY A 260 -45.88 -5.25 13.45
C GLY A 260 -46.81 -4.06 13.70
N GLY A 261 -47.76 -3.79 12.79
CA GLY A 261 -48.89 -2.89 13.06
C GLY A 261 -49.71 -3.44 14.21
N GLY A 262 -49.88 -2.65 15.28
CA GLY A 262 -50.72 -2.96 16.40
C GLY A 262 -52.17 -3.18 15.98
N GLY A 263 -52.67 -4.39 16.14
CA GLY A 263 -54.09 -4.71 16.11
C GLY A 263 -54.43 -5.36 17.43
N ARG A 264 -55.03 -4.58 18.35
CA ARG A 264 -55.78 -5.11 19.46
C ARG A 264 -57.02 -5.80 18.92
N GLY A 265 -57.26 -7.05 19.20
CA GLY A 265 -58.47 -7.77 18.90
C GLY A 265 -58.46 -9.13 19.57
N GLY A 266 -59.18 -9.23 20.70
CA GLY A 266 -59.43 -10.46 21.38
C GLY A 266 -60.37 -11.36 20.56
N GLY A 267 -60.18 -12.68 20.59
CA GLY A 267 -61.06 -13.67 20.02
C GLY A 267 -60.59 -15.07 20.31
N ARG A 268 -61.31 -15.73 21.27
CA ARG A 268 -61.25 -17.18 21.54
C ARG A 268 -61.77 -17.96 20.34
N GLY A 269 -61.09 -19.02 19.91
CA GLY A 269 -61.68 -19.96 18.98
C GLY A 269 -60.66 -21.01 18.56
N GLY A 270 -60.88 -22.24 19.02
CA GLY A 270 -60.10 -23.46 18.68
C GLY A 270 -60.35 -23.90 17.22
N GLY A 271 -59.37 -24.50 16.61
CA GLY A 271 -59.54 -25.14 15.32
C GLY A 271 -58.24 -25.85 14.90
N ARG A 272 -58.28 -27.19 14.94
CA ARG A 272 -57.28 -28.07 14.31
C ARG A 272 -57.36 -27.93 12.80
N GLY A 273 -56.18 -27.78 12.11
CA GLY A 273 -56.07 -27.89 10.67
C GLY A 273 -54.64 -27.85 10.24
N GLY A 274 -54.09 -29.01 9.81
CA GLY A 274 -52.79 -29.11 9.22
C GLY A 274 -52.74 -28.47 7.83
N GLY A 275 -51.64 -27.87 7.47
CA GLY A 275 -51.37 -27.36 6.14
C GLY A 275 -49.90 -27.00 6.06
N GLY A 276 -49.10 -27.87 5.40
CA GLY A 276 -47.71 -27.61 5.11
C GLY A 276 -47.60 -26.42 4.15
N GLY A 277 -47.01 -25.33 4.63
CA GLY A 277 -46.55 -24.22 3.83
C GLY A 277 -45.05 -24.13 3.91
N GLY A 278 -44.37 -24.56 2.84
CA GLY A 278 -42.94 -24.42 2.72
C GLY A 278 -42.56 -22.92 2.76
N GLY A 279 -42.24 -22.42 3.93
CA GLY A 279 -41.57 -21.16 4.09
C GLY A 279 -40.14 -21.34 3.62
N GLY A 280 -39.83 -20.85 2.42
CA GLY A 280 -38.47 -20.74 1.95
C GLY A 280 -37.68 -19.90 2.97
N GLY A 281 -36.92 -20.56 3.83
CA GLY A 281 -35.98 -19.93 4.74
C GLY A 281 -34.86 -19.35 3.89
N GLY A 282 -35.01 -18.09 3.50
CA GLY A 282 -33.89 -17.31 3.02
C GLY A 282 -32.89 -17.23 4.16
N GLY A 283 -31.79 -17.93 4.03
CA GLY A 283 -30.66 -17.83 4.94
C GLY A 283 -30.27 -16.35 5.15
N PRO A 284 -29.55 -16.08 6.24
CA PRO A 284 -29.04 -14.72 6.47
C PRO A 284 -28.27 -14.28 5.24
N GLY A 285 -28.63 -13.12 4.68
CA GLY A 285 -27.94 -12.59 3.52
C GLY A 285 -26.50 -12.22 3.87
N LEU A 286 -25.67 -12.19 2.88
CA LEU A 286 -24.32 -11.64 3.02
C LEU A 286 -24.40 -10.23 3.63
N THR A 287 -23.50 -9.94 4.53
CA THR A 287 -23.32 -8.62 5.15
C THR A 287 -21.86 -8.20 5.05
N MET A 288 -21.62 -6.90 5.17
CA MET A 288 -20.27 -6.39 5.29
C MET A 288 -19.66 -6.82 6.62
N PRO A 289 -18.35 -7.09 6.65
CA PRO A 289 -17.63 -7.30 7.91
C PRO A 289 -17.64 -6.04 8.81
N ALA A 290 -17.36 -6.24 10.12
CA ALA A 290 -17.39 -5.18 11.13
C ALA A 290 -16.46 -4.00 10.78
N TRP A 291 -15.29 -4.26 10.19
CA TRP A 291 -14.35 -3.22 9.79
C TRP A 291 -14.98 -2.15 8.89
N PHE A 292 -16.05 -2.47 8.15
CA PHE A 292 -16.73 -1.51 7.28
C PHE A 292 -17.42 -0.37 8.05
N THR A 293 -17.94 -0.68 9.23
CA THR A 293 -18.48 0.32 10.16
C THR A 293 -17.41 0.92 11.04
N ASP A 294 -16.46 0.10 11.51
CA ASP A 294 -15.43 0.51 12.46
C ASP A 294 -14.43 1.51 11.85
N ASN A 295 -14.25 1.47 10.52
CA ASN A 295 -13.41 2.40 9.77
C ASN A 295 -14.20 3.48 9.03
N ASP A 296 -15.45 3.75 9.43
CA ASP A 296 -16.32 4.77 8.85
C ASP A 296 -16.60 4.63 7.34
N TRP A 297 -16.32 3.45 6.74
CA TRP A 297 -16.60 3.23 5.32
C TRP A 297 -18.08 3.41 4.98
N LEU A 298 -18.99 2.92 5.87
CA LEU A 298 -20.43 3.08 5.67
C LEU A 298 -20.84 4.55 5.62
N ALA A 299 -20.34 5.36 6.56
CA ALA A 299 -20.65 6.79 6.64
C ALA A 299 -20.12 7.54 5.39
N ASN A 300 -18.98 7.14 4.89
CA ASN A 300 -18.29 7.74 3.74
C ASN A 300 -18.73 7.19 2.38
N THR A 301 -19.62 6.19 2.34
CA THR A 301 -20.14 5.63 1.10
C THR A 301 -21.33 6.44 0.58
N VAL A 302 -21.25 6.92 -0.64
CA VAL A 302 -22.35 7.52 -1.40
C VAL A 302 -22.98 6.46 -2.29
N TYR A 303 -24.25 6.16 -2.07
CA TYR A 303 -25.01 5.18 -2.85
C TYR A 303 -26.11 5.85 -3.64
N ASN A 304 -26.19 5.58 -4.94
CA ASN A 304 -27.27 6.04 -5.81
C ASN A 304 -27.82 4.87 -6.64
N ARG A 305 -29.14 4.63 -6.53
CA ARG A 305 -29.83 3.69 -7.40
C ARG A 305 -30.23 4.38 -8.70
N LEU A 306 -29.72 3.95 -9.82
CA LEU A 306 -30.04 4.51 -11.13
C LEU A 306 -31.35 3.92 -11.68
N ASN A 307 -31.54 2.61 -11.53
CA ASN A 307 -32.75 1.90 -11.91
C ASN A 307 -32.92 0.60 -11.12
N THR A 308 -33.78 -0.31 -11.53
CA THR A 308 -34.01 -1.59 -10.84
C THR A 308 -32.75 -2.43 -10.74
N ASN A 309 -31.94 -2.46 -11.81
CA ASN A 309 -30.82 -3.36 -11.99
C ASN A 309 -29.45 -2.70 -11.95
N THR A 310 -29.41 -1.37 -11.76
CA THR A 310 -28.16 -0.61 -11.78
C THR A 310 -28.12 0.37 -10.62
N ALA A 311 -26.99 0.38 -9.92
CA ALA A 311 -26.68 1.33 -8.87
C ALA A 311 -25.23 1.82 -9.00
N THR A 312 -24.90 2.91 -8.32
CA THR A 312 -23.55 3.41 -8.19
C THR A 312 -23.15 3.52 -6.73
N VAL A 313 -21.87 3.30 -6.49
CA VAL A 313 -21.19 3.47 -5.21
C VAL A 313 -19.99 4.38 -5.43
N ALA A 314 -19.83 5.37 -4.55
CA ALA A 314 -18.65 6.22 -4.50
C ALA A 314 -18.25 6.42 -3.03
N PHE A 315 -17.02 6.82 -2.80
CA PHE A 315 -16.52 7.08 -1.46
C PHE A 315 -16.13 8.55 -1.33
N ALA A 316 -16.51 9.19 -0.23
CA ALA A 316 -16.07 10.52 0.08
C ALA A 316 -14.54 10.58 0.15
N GLY A 317 -13.94 11.62 -0.40
CA GLY A 317 -12.47 11.71 -0.56
C GLY A 317 -11.92 11.10 -1.85
N CYS A 318 -12.72 10.30 -2.60
CA CYS A 318 -12.34 9.74 -3.89
C CYS A 318 -13.23 10.23 -5.03
N ASN A 319 -12.64 10.49 -6.19
CA ASN A 319 -13.38 10.86 -7.40
C ASN A 319 -13.84 9.65 -8.22
N ILE A 320 -13.66 8.44 -7.69
CA ILE A 320 -14.02 7.19 -8.37
C ILE A 320 -15.50 6.88 -8.11
N VAL A 321 -16.26 6.61 -9.17
CA VAL A 321 -17.62 6.10 -9.09
C VAL A 321 -17.64 4.68 -9.65
N TYR A 322 -18.12 3.76 -8.85
CA TYR A 322 -18.24 2.34 -9.19
C TYR A 322 -19.68 2.05 -9.62
N THR A 323 -19.86 1.45 -10.79
CA THR A 323 -21.18 1.07 -11.31
C THR A 323 -21.42 -0.41 -11.10
N LEU A 324 -22.49 -0.72 -10.39
CA LEU A 324 -22.94 -2.08 -10.08
C LEU A 324 -24.11 -2.43 -10.98
N ASN A 325 -24.02 -3.55 -11.68
CA ASN A 325 -25.08 -4.08 -12.55
C ASN A 325 -25.50 -5.46 -12.05
N ALA A 326 -26.80 -5.68 -11.86
CA ALA A 326 -27.32 -6.94 -11.41
C ALA A 326 -26.96 -8.10 -12.35
N GLY A 327 -26.45 -9.19 -11.79
CA GLY A 327 -26.00 -10.35 -12.54
C GLY A 327 -24.61 -10.20 -13.21
N VAL A 328 -23.93 -9.10 -12.98
CA VAL A 328 -22.56 -8.85 -13.49
C VAL A 328 -21.61 -8.74 -12.32
N THR A 329 -20.59 -9.59 -12.31
CA THR A 329 -19.57 -9.61 -11.24
C THR A 329 -18.48 -8.56 -11.41
N SER A 330 -18.36 -7.97 -12.62
CA SER A 330 -17.37 -6.91 -12.87
C SER A 330 -17.94 -5.53 -12.54
N ILE A 331 -17.17 -4.74 -11.80
CA ILE A 331 -17.52 -3.37 -11.46
C ILE A 331 -16.81 -2.43 -12.43
N ALA A 332 -17.59 -1.59 -13.14
CA ALA A 332 -17.04 -0.54 -13.98
C ALA A 332 -16.69 0.68 -13.13
N LYS A 333 -15.50 1.26 -13.34
CA LYS A 333 -15.06 2.49 -12.67
C LYS A 333 -14.89 3.64 -13.66
N THR A 334 -15.18 4.88 -13.23
CA THR A 334 -15.16 6.07 -14.10
C THR A 334 -13.81 6.79 -14.15
N SER A 335 -12.96 6.60 -13.16
CA SER A 335 -11.63 7.22 -13.09
C SER A 335 -10.64 6.30 -12.38
N SER A 336 -9.36 6.67 -12.37
CA SER A 336 -8.27 5.87 -11.78
C SER A 336 -7.66 6.46 -10.50
N GLN A 337 -8.13 7.61 -10.04
CA GLN A 337 -7.52 8.31 -8.90
C GLN A 337 -8.54 8.60 -7.80
N CYS A 338 -8.13 8.33 -6.58
CA CYS A 338 -8.71 8.92 -5.39
C CYS A 338 -8.09 10.30 -5.13
#